data_b921dee481d6a5bfb84b296f529e12e3
#
_entry.id   b921dee481d6a5bfb84b296f529e12e3
#
_cell.length_a   1.000
_cell.length_b   1.000
_cell.length_c   1.000
_cell.angle_alpha   90.00
_cell.angle_beta   90.00
_cell.angle_gamma   90.00
#
_symmetry.space_group_name_H-M   'P 1'
#
loop_
_entity.id
_entity.type
_entity.pdbx_description
1 polymer ?
#
loop_
_entity_poly.entity_id
_entity_poly.type
_entity_poly.pdbx_seq_one_letter_code
_entity_poly.pdbx_strand_id
1 'polypeptide(L)'
;TMMVGGVARRVIHNIARLNASYQITTSETSWGLQIDTIRAPRGTFEIIEHPLFNAYGPTSQWSRMALILDLNAFSLNYLRKTENTEYNKSGAQVDNGIDAQGGTLTTELTCLIKNPAAFGVIYNFTAAAAG
;
A
#
# COMPACT_ATOMS: atom_id res chain seq x y z
N THR A 1 -2.17 -1.00 11.43
CA THR A 1 -2.66 -0.19 10.28
C THR A 1 -3.37 -1.09 9.29
N MET A 2 -4.47 -0.62 8.71
CA MET A 2 -5.24 -1.33 7.68
C MET A 2 -5.21 -0.51 6.39
N MET A 3 -4.64 -1.06 5.34
CA MET A 3 -4.68 -0.47 4.00
C MET A 3 -5.88 -1.01 3.24
N VAL A 4 -6.71 -0.14 2.68
CA VAL A 4 -7.97 -0.54 2.05
C VAL A 4 -8.11 0.03 0.64
N GLY A 5 -8.86 -0.67 -0.21
CA GLY A 5 -9.37 -0.13 -1.45
C GLY A 5 -10.66 0.68 -1.22
N GLY A 6 -11.05 1.49 -2.18
CA GLY A 6 -12.18 2.42 -2.03
C GLY A 6 -13.52 1.73 -1.78
N VAL A 7 -13.76 0.56 -2.40
CA VAL A 7 -14.98 -0.22 -2.15
C VAL A 7 -14.96 -0.79 -0.73
N ALA A 8 -13.83 -1.37 -0.32
CA ALA A 8 -13.67 -1.92 1.02
C ALA A 8 -13.87 -0.83 2.10
N ARG A 9 -13.28 0.36 1.90
CA ARG A 9 -13.47 1.51 2.80
C ARG A 9 -14.94 1.86 2.95
N ARG A 10 -15.69 1.98 1.84
CA ARG A 10 -17.12 2.32 1.85
C ARG A 10 -17.92 1.28 2.63
N VAL A 11 -17.66 -0.01 2.42
CA VAL A 11 -18.35 -1.09 3.12
C VAL A 11 -18.07 -1.03 4.63
N ILE A 12 -16.80 -0.84 5.01
CA ILE A 12 -16.41 -0.72 6.42
C ILE A 12 -17.10 0.47 7.08
N HIS A 13 -17.16 1.63 6.40
CA HIS A 13 -17.89 2.80 6.91
C HIS A 13 -19.39 2.54 7.07
N ASN A 14 -20.01 1.83 6.13
CA ASN A 14 -21.43 1.48 6.24
C ASN A 14 -21.68 0.54 7.43
N ILE A 15 -20.84 -0.48 7.62
CA ILE A 15 -20.94 -1.38 8.76
C ILE A 15 -20.79 -0.61 10.08
N ALA A 16 -19.84 0.31 10.16
CA ALA A 16 -19.63 1.12 11.35
C ALA A 16 -20.81 2.05 11.64
N ARG A 17 -21.43 2.64 10.60
CA ARG A 17 -22.65 3.45 10.76
C ARG A 17 -23.85 2.64 11.25
N LEU A 18 -23.99 1.39 10.81
CA LEU A 18 -25.10 0.53 11.20
C LEU A 18 -24.93 -0.04 12.61
N ASN A 19 -23.71 -0.15 13.09
CA ASN A 19 -23.40 -0.71 14.40
C ASN A 19 -22.93 0.39 15.34
N ALA A 20 -23.79 0.78 16.29
CA ALA A 20 -23.48 1.81 17.31
C ALA A 20 -22.24 1.49 18.17
N SER A 21 -21.77 0.25 18.14
CA SER A 21 -20.57 -0.20 18.87
C SER A 21 -19.25 0.19 18.20
N TYR A 22 -19.27 0.69 16.97
CA TYR A 22 -18.10 1.12 16.25
C TYR A 22 -18.12 2.64 16.04
N GLN A 23 -17.10 3.31 16.51
CA GLN A 23 -16.92 4.73 16.28
C GLN A 23 -15.83 4.93 15.23
N ILE A 24 -16.17 5.65 14.16
CA ILE A 24 -15.20 6.14 13.20
C ILE A 24 -14.90 7.59 13.55
N THR A 25 -13.65 7.86 13.85
CA THR A 25 -13.16 9.22 14.01
C THR A 25 -12.23 9.50 12.82
N THR A 26 -12.56 10.51 12.05
CA THR A 26 -11.67 11.00 10.99
C THR A 26 -10.56 11.80 11.66
N SER A 27 -9.35 11.33 11.58
CA SER A 27 -8.17 12.07 12.03
C SER A 27 -7.67 12.99 10.94
N GLU A 28 -6.97 14.04 11.37
CA GLU A 28 -6.44 15.04 10.45
C GLU A 28 -5.49 14.43 9.41
N THR A 29 -5.49 15.06 8.25
CA THR A 29 -4.70 14.70 7.08
C THR A 29 -3.22 14.85 7.35
N SER A 30 -2.49 13.75 7.43
CA SER A 30 -1.04 13.78 7.32
C SER A 30 -0.66 13.54 5.87
N TRP A 31 0.06 14.47 5.27
CA TRP A 31 0.53 14.38 3.87
C TRP A 31 -0.58 14.19 2.80
N GLY A 32 -1.76 14.77 3.00
CA GLY A 32 -2.87 14.63 2.05
C GLY A 32 -3.59 13.27 2.09
N LEU A 33 -3.22 12.38 3.00
CA LEU A 33 -3.89 11.11 3.24
C LEU A 33 -4.93 11.27 4.35
N GLN A 34 -6.16 10.90 4.08
CA GLN A 34 -7.20 10.85 5.08
C GLN A 34 -7.08 9.54 5.87
N ILE A 35 -6.80 9.64 7.15
CA ILE A 35 -6.69 8.52 8.07
C ILE A 35 -7.97 8.43 8.88
N ASP A 36 -8.68 7.33 8.74
CA ASP A 36 -9.87 7.05 9.54
C ASP A 36 -9.50 6.06 10.64
N THR A 37 -9.94 6.32 11.85
CA THR A 37 -9.67 5.44 12.98
C THR A 37 -10.96 4.73 13.39
N ILE A 38 -10.94 3.40 13.38
CA ILE A 38 -12.03 2.58 13.93
C ILE A 38 -11.64 2.09 15.30
N ARG A 39 -12.47 2.40 16.29
CA ARG A 39 -12.37 1.86 17.65
C ARG A 39 -13.30 0.65 17.76
N ALA A 40 -12.72 -0.51 17.90
CA ALA A 40 -13.43 -1.76 18.19
C ALA A 40 -13.19 -2.18 19.66
N PRO A 41 -14.05 -3.03 20.26
CA PRO A 41 -13.86 -3.49 21.64
C PRO A 41 -12.51 -4.17 21.92
N ARG A 42 -11.87 -4.72 20.89
CA ARG A 42 -10.58 -5.42 20.98
C ARG A 42 -9.37 -4.60 20.50
N GLY A 43 -9.57 -3.35 20.11
CA GLY A 43 -8.45 -2.53 19.65
C GLY A 43 -8.87 -1.41 18.70
N THR A 44 -7.88 -0.62 18.34
CA THR A 44 -8.05 0.51 17.44
C THR A 44 -7.32 0.22 16.14
N PHE A 45 -7.99 0.41 15.02
CA PHE A 45 -7.43 0.24 13.68
C PHE A 45 -7.40 1.59 12.97
N GLU A 46 -6.25 1.93 12.44
CA GLU A 46 -6.10 3.03 11.50
C GLU A 46 -6.37 2.52 10.08
N ILE A 47 -7.26 3.19 9.36
CA ILE A 47 -7.62 2.85 7.99
C ILE A 47 -7.04 3.88 7.05
N ILE A 48 -6.26 3.42 6.10
CA ILE A 48 -5.65 4.24 5.06
C ILE A 48 -6.12 3.71 3.71
N GLU A 49 -6.75 4.57 2.92
CA GLU A 49 -7.07 4.23 1.54
C GLU A 49 -5.82 4.34 0.67
N HIS A 50 -5.46 3.22 0.02
CA HIS A 50 -4.28 3.20 -0.83
C HIS A 50 -4.65 3.47 -2.29
N PRO A 51 -4.09 4.53 -2.92
CA PRO A 51 -4.47 4.93 -4.28
C PRO A 51 -4.29 3.83 -5.32
N LEU A 52 -3.25 3.03 -5.24
CA LEU A 52 -2.99 1.94 -6.19
C LEU A 52 -4.06 0.83 -6.13
N PHE A 53 -4.77 0.67 -5.01
CA PHE A 53 -5.87 -0.29 -4.92
C PHE A 53 -7.07 0.11 -5.77
N ASN A 54 -7.19 1.39 -6.09
CA ASN A 54 -8.25 1.95 -6.92
C ASN A 54 -7.86 2.11 -8.40
N ALA A 55 -6.59 1.87 -8.75
CA ALA A 55 -6.08 2.12 -10.10
C ALA A 55 -6.81 1.33 -11.20
N TYR A 56 -7.34 0.17 -10.86
CA TYR A 56 -8.06 -0.70 -11.81
C TYR A 56 -9.60 -0.60 -11.71
N GLY A 57 -10.10 0.45 -11.05
CA GLY A 57 -11.53 0.72 -10.91
C GLY A 57 -12.24 -0.06 -9.80
N PRO A 58 -13.52 0.24 -9.55
CA PRO A 58 -14.28 -0.30 -8.42
C PRO A 58 -14.64 -1.79 -8.54
N THR A 59 -14.54 -2.37 -9.73
CA THR A 59 -14.80 -3.80 -9.96
C THR A 59 -13.57 -4.67 -9.71
N SER A 60 -12.41 -4.05 -9.57
CA SER A 60 -11.15 -4.76 -9.34
C SER A 60 -11.14 -5.44 -7.96
N GLN A 61 -10.45 -6.56 -7.87
CA GLN A 61 -10.28 -7.25 -6.59
C GLN A 61 -9.53 -6.38 -5.57
N TRP A 62 -8.59 -5.55 -6.03
CA TRP A 62 -7.81 -4.66 -5.19
C TRP A 62 -8.68 -3.60 -4.50
N SER A 63 -9.66 -3.03 -5.21
CA SER A 63 -10.58 -2.06 -4.59
C SER A 63 -11.49 -2.68 -3.53
N ARG A 64 -11.67 -4.01 -3.59
CA ARG A 64 -12.51 -4.81 -2.67
C ARG A 64 -11.70 -5.56 -1.61
N MET A 65 -10.47 -5.13 -1.35
CA MET A 65 -9.54 -5.78 -0.45
C MET A 65 -9.11 -4.84 0.67
N ALA A 66 -8.84 -5.42 1.83
CA ALA A 66 -8.19 -4.76 2.95
C ALA A 66 -6.99 -5.60 3.41
N LEU A 67 -5.86 -4.95 3.56
CA LEU A 67 -4.65 -5.53 4.13
C LEU A 67 -4.46 -5.00 5.55
N ILE A 68 -4.38 -5.90 6.51
CA ILE A 68 -4.03 -5.58 7.89
C ILE A 68 -2.54 -5.79 8.04
N LEU A 69 -1.83 -4.73 8.37
CA LEU A 69 -0.38 -4.72 8.43
C LEU A 69 0.11 -4.27 9.80
N ASP A 70 1.02 -5.04 10.38
CA ASP A 70 1.84 -4.59 11.48
C ASP A 70 3.18 -4.08 10.92
N LEU A 71 3.34 -2.77 10.87
CA LEU A 71 4.53 -2.13 10.32
C LEU A 71 5.80 -2.46 11.12
N ASN A 72 5.68 -2.83 12.39
CA ASN A 72 6.82 -3.23 13.21
C ASN A 72 7.33 -4.64 12.86
N ALA A 73 6.42 -5.48 12.34
CA ALA A 73 6.76 -6.83 11.88
C ALA A 73 7.16 -6.89 10.41
N PHE A 74 7.23 -5.74 9.73
CA PHE A 74 7.60 -5.62 8.32
C PHE A 74 8.91 -4.85 8.18
N SER A 75 9.83 -5.35 7.37
CA SER A 75 11.07 -4.65 7.05
C SER A 75 11.49 -4.86 5.60
N LEU A 76 12.11 -3.83 5.04
CA LEU A 76 12.77 -3.92 3.73
C LEU A 76 14.25 -4.21 3.96
N ASN A 77 14.71 -5.31 3.40
CA ASN A 77 16.12 -5.68 3.43
C ASN A 77 16.72 -5.52 2.03
N TYR A 78 17.87 -4.88 1.98
CA TYR A 78 18.62 -4.67 0.76
C TYR A 78 19.73 -5.71 0.67
N LEU A 79 19.72 -6.50 -0.38
CA LEU A 79 20.87 -7.35 -0.75
C LEU A 79 21.94 -6.48 -1.40
N ARG A 80 21.51 -5.57 -2.29
CA ARG A 80 22.36 -4.56 -2.91
C ARG A 80 21.66 -3.21 -2.83
N LYS A 81 22.34 -2.23 -2.25
CA LYS A 81 21.85 -0.85 -2.27
C LYS A 81 21.87 -0.33 -3.71
N THR A 82 21.12 0.72 -3.97
CA THR A 82 21.10 1.35 -5.30
C THR A 82 22.49 1.77 -5.71
N GLU A 83 23.00 1.17 -6.77
CA GLU A 83 24.27 1.49 -7.38
C GLU A 83 24.04 1.97 -8.81
N ASN A 84 24.78 3.01 -9.19
CA ASN A 84 24.80 3.50 -10.56
C ASN A 84 26.05 2.93 -11.26
N THR A 85 25.83 2.10 -12.27
CA THR A 85 26.90 1.63 -13.15
C THR A 85 26.86 2.44 -14.43
N GLU A 86 27.83 3.33 -14.60
CA GLU A 86 27.95 4.12 -15.81
C GLU A 86 28.62 3.29 -16.92
N TYR A 87 27.99 3.32 -18.08
CA TYR A 87 28.61 2.78 -19.31
C TYR A 87 29.38 3.88 -20.01
N ASN A 88 30.55 3.53 -20.55
CA ASN A 88 31.43 4.43 -21.32
C ASN A 88 32.17 5.50 -20.53
N LYS A 89 32.76 5.11 -19.42
CA LYS A 89 33.65 5.99 -18.64
C LYS A 89 34.97 6.38 -19.34
N SER A 90 35.29 5.80 -20.47
CA SER A 90 36.55 6.00 -21.19
C SER A 90 36.28 6.21 -22.66
N GLY A 91 35.74 7.31 -23.12
CA GLY A 91 35.88 7.76 -24.52
C GLY A 91 35.73 6.70 -25.61
N ALA A 92 35.30 5.50 -25.31
CA ALA A 92 35.02 4.46 -26.28
C ALA A 92 33.79 4.92 -27.06
N GLN A 93 34.03 5.37 -28.26
CA GLN A 93 33.06 5.72 -29.26
C GLN A 93 32.02 4.59 -29.33
N VAL A 94 30.79 4.86 -28.92
CA VAL A 94 29.69 3.93 -29.16
C VAL A 94 29.57 3.85 -30.68
N ASP A 95 29.66 2.66 -31.22
CA ASP A 95 29.75 2.34 -32.66
C ASP A 95 28.55 2.84 -33.49
N ASN A 96 27.61 3.54 -32.87
CA ASN A 96 26.38 4.08 -33.48
C ASN A 96 26.39 5.61 -33.68
N GLY A 97 27.50 6.29 -33.49
CA GLY A 97 27.60 7.75 -33.71
C GLY A 97 26.76 8.59 -32.73
N ILE A 98 26.27 8.02 -31.65
CA ILE A 98 25.52 8.71 -30.61
C ILE A 98 26.48 9.05 -29.47
N ASP A 99 26.75 10.33 -29.29
CA ASP A 99 27.48 10.83 -28.12
C ASP A 99 26.54 10.90 -26.90
N ALA A 100 26.33 9.73 -26.27
CA ALA A 100 25.46 9.61 -25.11
C ALA A 100 26.19 8.84 -24.00
N GLN A 101 26.06 9.34 -22.79
CA GLN A 101 26.41 8.61 -21.56
C GLN A 101 25.21 7.84 -21.07
N GLY A 102 25.35 6.55 -20.92
CA GLY A 102 24.34 5.67 -20.37
C GLY A 102 24.75 5.12 -19.00
N GLY A 103 23.77 4.89 -18.15
CA GLY A 103 23.99 4.25 -16.87
C GLY A 103 22.83 3.34 -16.50
N THR A 104 23.10 2.34 -15.69
CA THR A 104 22.08 1.45 -15.10
C THR A 104 22.04 1.63 -13.60
N LEU A 105 20.85 1.93 -13.08
CA LEU A 105 20.58 1.91 -11.66
C LEU A 105 20.08 0.51 -11.27
N THR A 106 20.86 -0.16 -10.45
CA THR A 106 20.50 -1.50 -9.95
C THR A 106 20.24 -1.44 -8.46
N THR A 107 19.10 -1.98 -8.05
CA THR A 107 18.74 -2.14 -6.64
C THR A 107 18.17 -3.54 -6.43
N GLU A 108 18.70 -4.27 -5.47
CA GLU A 108 18.15 -5.56 -5.06
C GLU A 108 17.63 -5.47 -3.65
N LEU A 109 16.34 -5.65 -3.49
CA LEU A 109 15.67 -5.57 -2.20
C LEU A 109 14.64 -6.68 -2.05
N THR A 110 14.35 -7.05 -0.82
CA THR A 110 13.29 -7.99 -0.47
C THR A 110 12.49 -7.49 0.73
N CYS A 111 11.24 -7.93 0.80
CA CYS A 111 10.37 -7.69 1.94
C CYS A 111 10.53 -8.84 2.94
N LEU A 112 10.82 -8.52 4.19
CA LEU A 112 10.88 -9.49 5.27
C LEU A 112 9.67 -9.31 6.19
N ILE A 113 8.91 -10.38 6.35
CA ILE A 113 7.80 -10.49 7.30
C ILE A 113 8.31 -11.29 8.49
N LYS A 114 8.52 -10.62 9.64
CA LYS A 114 9.06 -11.26 10.84
C LYS A 114 8.03 -12.16 11.54
N ASN A 115 6.76 -11.76 11.51
CA ASN A 115 5.67 -12.51 12.12
C ASN A 115 4.47 -12.56 11.18
N PRO A 116 4.26 -13.61 10.41
CA PRO A 116 3.12 -13.73 9.48
C PRO A 116 1.77 -13.67 10.18
N ALA A 117 1.67 -14.09 11.43
CA ALA A 117 0.41 -14.07 12.20
C ALA A 117 -0.07 -12.65 12.55
N ALA A 118 0.81 -11.64 12.44
CA ALA A 118 0.47 -10.24 12.64
C ALA A 118 -0.12 -9.56 11.39
N PHE A 119 -0.26 -10.30 10.29
CA PHE A 119 -0.80 -9.81 9.03
C PHE A 119 -2.12 -10.49 8.70
N GLY A 120 -3.00 -9.76 8.05
CA GLY A 120 -4.28 -10.29 7.60
C GLY A 120 -4.68 -9.71 6.26
N VAL A 121 -5.42 -10.51 5.50
CA VAL A 121 -6.02 -10.08 4.23
C VAL A 121 -7.51 -10.37 4.30
N ILE A 122 -8.32 -9.36 4.05
CA ILE A 122 -9.75 -9.50 3.86
C ILE A 122 -10.05 -9.12 2.42
N TYR A 123 -10.70 -10.01 1.71
CA TYR A 123 -11.03 -9.82 0.30
C TYR A 123 -12.52 -10.03 0.03
N ASN A 124 -12.95 -9.70 -1.18
CA ASN A 124 -14.34 -9.83 -1.62
C ASN A 124 -15.34 -8.96 -0.85
N PHE A 125 -14.95 -7.75 -0.45
CA PHE A 125 -15.94 -6.78 0.00
C PHE A 125 -16.94 -6.51 -1.12
N THR A 126 -18.19 -6.87 -0.90
CA THR A 126 -19.29 -6.52 -1.79
C THR A 126 -20.04 -5.36 -1.17
N ALA A 127 -20.31 -4.31 -1.95
CA ALA A 127 -21.28 -3.33 -1.53
C ALA A 127 -22.60 -4.08 -1.34
N ALA A 128 -23.10 -4.14 -0.10
CA ALA A 128 -24.45 -4.60 0.11
C ALA A 128 -25.36 -3.73 -0.76
N ALA A 129 -26.23 -4.36 -1.55
CA ALA A 129 -27.26 -3.63 -2.24
C ALA A 129 -27.96 -2.74 -1.20
N ALA A 130 -28.01 -1.44 -1.48
CA ALA A 130 -28.77 -0.52 -0.65
C ALA A 130 -30.20 -1.03 -0.64
N GLY A 131 -30.62 -1.59 0.49
CA GLY A 131 -32.00 -1.87 0.76
C GLY A 131 -32.72 -0.57 1.14
#